data_02beebeb67733a2b4f3f54fae4a25ddf
#
_entry.id   02beebeb67733a2b4f3f54fae4a25ddf
#
_cell.length_a   1.000
_cell.length_b   1.000
_cell.length_c   1.000
_cell.angle_alpha   90.00
_cell.angle_beta   90.00
_cell.angle_gamma   90.00
#
_symmetry.space_group_name_H-M   'P 1'
#
loop_
_entity.id
_entity.type
_entity.pdbx_description
1 polymer ?
#
loop_
_entity_poly.entity_id
_entity_poly.type
_entity_poly.pdbx_seq_one_letter_code
_entity_poly.pdbx_strand_id
1 'polypeptide(L)'
;MASRERPRLKEAFGVYVHWPFCLSKCPYCDFNSHVRHAPIDEQRFARAFAREIETTAERAPDKTVTSIFLGGGTPSLMQPQTVGAILDAIGKHWRVAGNVEVTLEANPTSVEATRFRGYRAAGVNRVSLGVQALDDASLKALGRLHTAREALDAVAIARTAFDRYSFDLIYARPEQTPQMWTDELKLAISEAAEHLSLYQLTIEEGTPFFGLHAAGKLKTPDEALARALYDVTQDVCAAHGLPAYEISNHAREGAECQHNLVYWRGDEYAGIGPGAHGRLDIDGIRHATATEKRPEAWLMRVEAKGHGVVTDDDLNSEERADEYLLMGLRLAEGIDPKRYAALSGRALDPGRIAILREEGAISVDADGRLRVTKDGFPVLDAVVADLAA
;
A
#
# COMPACT_ATOMS: atom_id res chain seq x y z
N MET A 1 -25.52 19.56 10.04
CA MET A 1 -25.10 19.47 8.63
C MET A 1 -25.29 18.02 8.23
N ALA A 2 -26.15 17.73 7.25
CA ALA A 2 -26.44 16.35 6.87
C ALA A 2 -25.21 15.75 6.17
N SER A 3 -24.69 14.64 6.70
CA SER A 3 -23.67 13.85 6.05
C SER A 3 -24.22 13.38 4.71
N ARG A 4 -23.64 13.84 3.60
CA ARG A 4 -23.92 13.27 2.30
C ARG A 4 -23.42 11.83 2.31
N GLU A 5 -24.35 10.87 2.37
CA GLU A 5 -24.04 9.48 2.04
C GLU A 5 -23.31 9.47 0.70
N ARG A 6 -22.04 9.08 0.71
CA ARG A 6 -21.35 8.74 -0.53
C ARG A 6 -22.05 7.48 -1.05
N PRO A 7 -22.56 7.46 -2.31
CA PRO A 7 -23.09 6.22 -2.87
C PRO A 7 -21.92 5.20 -2.79
N ARG A 8 -22.18 4.04 -2.17
CA ARG A 8 -21.26 2.90 -2.28
C ARG A 8 -21.02 2.68 -3.76
N LEU A 9 -19.81 2.95 -4.24
CA LEU A 9 -19.39 2.49 -5.54
C LEU A 9 -19.62 0.98 -5.53
N LYS A 10 -20.34 0.45 -6.51
CA LYS A 10 -20.36 -0.98 -6.78
C LYS A 10 -18.92 -1.46 -6.66
N GLU A 11 -18.71 -2.54 -5.93
CA GLU A 11 -17.46 -3.19 -5.59
C GLU A 11 -16.26 -2.69 -6.41
N ALA A 12 -15.32 -2.02 -5.72
CA ALA A 12 -14.13 -1.49 -6.37
C ALA A 12 -13.27 -2.65 -6.88
N PHE A 13 -12.66 -2.49 -8.07
CA PHE A 13 -11.72 -3.46 -8.61
C PHE A 13 -10.38 -2.79 -8.86
N GLY A 14 -9.33 -3.30 -8.19
CA GLY A 14 -7.97 -2.83 -8.34
C GLY A 14 -7.14 -3.71 -9.26
N VAL A 15 -6.12 -3.12 -9.90
CA VAL A 15 -5.07 -3.88 -10.59
C VAL A 15 -3.72 -3.46 -9.99
N TYR A 16 -3.05 -4.41 -9.32
CA TYR A 16 -1.70 -4.24 -8.81
C TYR A 16 -0.70 -4.83 -9.80
N VAL A 17 0.27 -4.04 -10.22
CA VAL A 17 1.35 -4.47 -11.12
C VAL A 17 2.67 -4.43 -10.38
N HIS A 18 3.29 -5.58 -10.19
CA HIS A 18 4.55 -5.72 -9.48
C HIS A 18 5.74 -5.65 -10.43
N TRP A 19 6.52 -4.57 -10.30
CA TRP A 19 7.83 -4.45 -10.95
C TRP A 19 8.93 -4.85 -9.96
N PRO A 20 9.65 -5.98 -10.19
CA PRO A 20 10.50 -6.56 -9.15
C PRO A 20 11.91 -5.96 -9.05
N PHE A 21 12.31 -5.06 -9.93
CA PHE A 21 13.71 -4.63 -10.03
C PHE A 21 14.00 -3.35 -9.25
N CYS A 22 15.19 -3.33 -8.59
CA CYS A 22 15.78 -2.19 -7.92
C CYS A 22 17.22 -1.96 -8.38
N LEU A 23 17.72 -0.72 -8.25
CA LEU A 23 19.15 -0.42 -8.40
C LEU A 23 19.94 -0.86 -7.17
N SER A 24 19.36 -0.78 -5.97
CA SER A 24 19.93 -1.19 -4.70
C SER A 24 18.82 -1.68 -3.79
N LYS A 25 19.08 -2.64 -2.91
CA LYS A 25 18.13 -3.11 -1.91
C LYS A 25 18.41 -2.43 -0.57
N CYS A 26 17.41 -1.75 -0.04
CA CYS A 26 17.50 -1.13 1.28
C CYS A 26 17.58 -2.19 2.38
N PRO A 27 18.35 -1.96 3.46
CA PRO A 27 18.61 -2.98 4.48
C PRO A 27 17.40 -3.35 5.36
N TYR A 28 16.32 -2.58 5.29
CA TYR A 28 15.05 -2.82 5.98
C TYR A 28 13.98 -3.45 5.08
N CYS A 29 14.22 -3.49 3.75
CA CYS A 29 13.18 -3.85 2.78
C CYS A 29 12.98 -5.38 2.68
N ASP A 30 11.77 -5.84 2.95
CA ASP A 30 11.30 -7.22 2.83
C ASP A 30 10.57 -7.51 1.51
N PHE A 31 10.28 -6.49 0.70
CA PHE A 31 9.55 -6.62 -0.55
C PHE A 31 10.24 -7.60 -1.51
N ASN A 32 9.44 -8.22 -2.39
CA ASN A 32 9.95 -9.05 -3.48
C ASN A 32 10.71 -8.18 -4.50
N SER A 33 11.91 -7.76 -4.13
CA SER A 33 12.76 -6.88 -4.92
C SER A 33 14.10 -7.51 -5.24
N HIS A 34 14.56 -7.34 -6.48
CA HIS A 34 15.76 -7.95 -7.03
C HIS A 34 16.70 -6.88 -7.59
N VAL A 35 17.92 -6.82 -7.06
CA VAL A 35 18.92 -5.90 -7.60
C VAL A 35 19.37 -6.39 -8.97
N ARG A 36 19.32 -5.50 -9.96
CA ARG A 36 19.73 -5.81 -11.33
C ARG A 36 20.63 -4.69 -11.87
N HIS A 37 21.87 -5.05 -12.21
CA HIS A 37 22.83 -4.14 -12.82
C HIS A 37 22.91 -4.32 -14.35
N ALA A 38 22.56 -5.51 -14.86
CA ALA A 38 22.47 -5.76 -16.29
C ALA A 38 21.22 -5.11 -16.87
N PRO A 39 21.22 -4.68 -18.14
CA PRO A 39 20.03 -4.19 -18.82
C PRO A 39 18.88 -5.19 -18.75
N ILE A 40 17.67 -4.69 -18.47
CA ILE A 40 16.45 -5.48 -18.45
C ILE A 40 15.83 -5.44 -19.84
N ASP A 41 15.44 -6.60 -20.38
CA ASP A 41 14.62 -6.65 -21.59
C ASP A 41 13.18 -6.25 -21.27
N GLU A 42 12.98 -4.93 -21.13
CA GLU A 42 11.66 -4.37 -20.78
C GLU A 42 10.57 -4.73 -21.80
N GLN A 43 10.92 -4.89 -23.06
CA GLN A 43 9.94 -5.29 -24.10
C GLN A 43 9.43 -6.71 -23.88
N ARG A 44 10.31 -7.63 -23.47
CA ARG A 44 9.93 -9.00 -23.15
C ARG A 44 9.05 -9.04 -21.90
N PHE A 45 9.40 -8.26 -20.85
CA PHE A 45 8.57 -8.12 -19.66
C PHE A 45 7.22 -7.48 -19.99
N ALA A 46 7.16 -6.42 -20.80
CA ALA A 46 5.90 -5.78 -21.20
C ALA A 46 4.96 -6.77 -21.92
N ARG A 47 5.50 -7.61 -22.82
CA ARG A 47 4.71 -8.67 -23.48
C ARG A 47 4.18 -9.70 -22.48
N ALA A 48 5.00 -10.07 -21.49
CA ALA A 48 4.59 -11.01 -20.45
C ALA A 48 3.52 -10.41 -19.55
N PHE A 49 3.65 -9.15 -19.11
CA PHE A 49 2.60 -8.45 -18.39
C PHE A 49 1.30 -8.42 -19.17
N ALA A 50 1.34 -8.05 -20.45
CA ALA A 50 0.16 -8.02 -21.31
C ALA A 50 -0.51 -9.41 -21.43
N ARG A 51 0.28 -10.47 -21.52
CA ARG A 51 -0.22 -11.85 -21.57
C ARG A 51 -0.85 -12.30 -20.26
N GLU A 52 -0.26 -11.97 -19.13
CA GLU A 52 -0.82 -12.31 -17.81
C GLU A 52 -2.10 -11.50 -17.52
N ILE A 53 -2.15 -10.22 -17.93
CA ILE A 53 -3.36 -9.39 -17.87
C ILE A 53 -4.49 -10.03 -18.68
N GLU A 54 -4.24 -10.44 -19.92
CA GLU A 54 -5.22 -11.14 -20.77
C GLU A 54 -5.79 -12.38 -20.07
N THR A 55 -4.91 -13.29 -19.60
CA THR A 55 -5.32 -14.54 -18.94
C THR A 55 -6.08 -14.27 -17.62
N THR A 56 -5.67 -13.24 -16.87
CA THR A 56 -6.35 -12.87 -15.63
C THR A 56 -7.74 -12.28 -15.92
N ALA A 57 -7.86 -11.48 -16.97
CA ALA A 57 -9.14 -10.90 -17.39
C ALA A 57 -10.12 -11.96 -17.91
N GLU A 58 -9.64 -13.03 -18.56
CA GLU A 58 -10.47 -14.18 -18.92
C GLU A 58 -11.07 -14.88 -17.69
N ARG A 59 -10.35 -14.90 -16.57
CA ARG A 59 -10.83 -15.48 -15.30
C ARG A 59 -11.75 -14.55 -14.50
N ALA A 60 -11.58 -13.23 -14.63
CA ALA A 60 -12.35 -12.21 -13.95
C ALA A 60 -12.91 -11.19 -14.97
N PRO A 61 -13.82 -11.61 -15.85
CA PRO A 61 -14.40 -10.74 -16.87
C PRO A 61 -15.34 -9.68 -16.26
N ASP A 62 -15.73 -8.72 -17.11
CA ASP A 62 -16.76 -7.71 -16.81
C ASP A 62 -16.49 -6.79 -15.60
N LYS A 63 -15.25 -6.74 -15.10
CA LYS A 63 -14.86 -5.81 -14.05
C LYS A 63 -14.67 -4.38 -14.60
N THR A 64 -14.83 -3.40 -13.70
CA THR A 64 -14.49 -2.01 -13.98
C THR A 64 -13.34 -1.61 -13.07
N VAL A 65 -12.17 -1.38 -13.65
CA VAL A 65 -10.95 -0.98 -12.93
C VAL A 65 -11.12 0.43 -12.38
N THR A 66 -11.06 0.57 -11.08
CA THR A 66 -11.16 1.85 -10.36
C THR A 66 -9.81 2.37 -9.88
N SER A 67 -8.81 1.47 -9.73
CA SER A 67 -7.44 1.84 -9.40
C SER A 67 -6.42 0.90 -10.05
N ILE A 68 -5.29 1.48 -10.47
CA ILE A 68 -4.12 0.74 -10.96
C ILE A 68 -2.93 1.20 -10.11
N PHE A 69 -2.16 0.27 -9.58
CA PHE A 69 -1.00 0.59 -8.77
C PHE A 69 0.23 -0.17 -9.30
N LEU A 70 1.22 0.58 -9.77
CA LEU A 70 2.51 0.03 -10.17
C LEU A 70 3.47 0.17 -8.99
N GLY A 71 3.78 -0.96 -8.35
CA GLY A 71 4.58 -1.02 -7.11
C GLY A 71 5.63 -2.13 -7.13
N GLY A 72 6.21 -2.38 -5.95
CA GLY A 72 7.10 -3.50 -5.70
C GLY A 72 8.56 -3.12 -5.47
N GLY A 73 9.45 -3.35 -6.45
CA GLY A 73 10.84 -2.93 -6.36
C GLY A 73 10.98 -1.42 -6.56
N THR A 74 11.16 -1.00 -7.80
CA THR A 74 11.23 0.42 -8.18
C THR A 74 10.59 0.60 -9.56
N PRO A 75 9.26 0.78 -9.63
CA PRO A 75 8.55 0.91 -10.90
C PRO A 75 9.02 2.05 -11.79
N SER A 76 9.52 3.13 -11.20
CA SER A 76 10.12 4.26 -11.93
C SER A 76 11.42 3.96 -12.66
N LEU A 77 11.94 2.74 -12.56
CA LEU A 77 13.01 2.26 -13.43
C LEU A 77 12.51 1.89 -14.82
N MET A 78 11.22 1.54 -14.97
CA MET A 78 10.63 1.27 -16.29
C MET A 78 10.70 2.50 -17.19
N GLN A 79 10.84 2.27 -18.47
CA GLN A 79 10.63 3.35 -19.44
C GLN A 79 9.14 3.73 -19.52
N PRO A 80 8.80 5.00 -19.78
CA PRO A 80 7.40 5.42 -19.91
C PRO A 80 6.61 4.59 -20.95
N GLN A 81 7.27 4.11 -22.00
CA GLN A 81 6.67 3.25 -23.02
C GLN A 81 6.26 1.89 -22.46
N THR A 82 7.05 1.32 -21.53
CA THR A 82 6.72 0.07 -20.84
C THR A 82 5.50 0.26 -19.94
N VAL A 83 5.45 1.36 -19.20
CA VAL A 83 4.28 1.72 -18.37
C VAL A 83 3.04 1.89 -19.26
N GLY A 84 3.15 2.63 -20.39
CA GLY A 84 2.06 2.80 -21.34
C GLY A 84 1.54 1.47 -21.87
N ALA A 85 2.43 0.57 -22.29
CA ALA A 85 2.04 -0.75 -22.80
C ALA A 85 1.29 -1.60 -21.77
N ILE A 86 1.65 -1.51 -20.48
CA ILE A 86 0.92 -2.19 -19.40
C ILE A 86 -0.47 -1.59 -19.22
N LEU A 87 -0.58 -0.26 -19.18
CA LEU A 87 -1.87 0.42 -19.04
C LEU A 87 -2.80 0.17 -20.25
N ASP A 88 -2.25 0.17 -21.45
CA ASP A 88 -2.99 -0.18 -22.68
C ASP A 88 -3.53 -1.61 -22.62
N ALA A 89 -2.71 -2.57 -22.14
CA ALA A 89 -3.14 -3.95 -21.96
C ALA A 89 -4.29 -4.06 -20.95
N ILE A 90 -4.23 -3.34 -19.83
CA ILE A 90 -5.33 -3.29 -18.84
C ILE A 90 -6.60 -2.73 -19.50
N GLY A 91 -6.50 -1.59 -20.20
CA GLY A 91 -7.63 -0.95 -20.87
C GLY A 91 -8.22 -1.76 -22.04
N LYS A 92 -7.43 -2.66 -22.64
CA LYS A 92 -7.90 -3.57 -23.69
C LYS A 92 -8.80 -4.68 -23.14
N HIS A 93 -8.51 -5.17 -21.93
CA HIS A 93 -9.15 -6.38 -21.40
C HIS A 93 -10.20 -6.08 -20.32
N TRP A 94 -10.15 -4.93 -19.64
CA TRP A 94 -11.16 -4.49 -18.71
C TRP A 94 -11.67 -3.09 -19.04
N ARG A 95 -12.88 -2.78 -18.62
CA ARG A 95 -13.36 -1.40 -18.59
C ARG A 95 -12.56 -0.61 -17.55
N VAL A 96 -12.13 0.59 -17.89
CA VAL A 96 -11.44 1.49 -16.97
C VAL A 96 -12.36 2.64 -16.61
N ALA A 97 -12.52 2.91 -15.31
CA ALA A 97 -13.36 4.02 -14.85
C ALA A 97 -12.82 5.37 -15.33
N GLY A 98 -13.68 6.30 -15.67
CA GLY A 98 -13.26 7.62 -16.18
C GLY A 98 -12.45 8.45 -15.17
N ASN A 99 -12.55 8.13 -13.88
CA ASN A 99 -11.80 8.72 -12.78
C ASN A 99 -10.81 7.74 -12.13
N VAL A 100 -10.33 6.76 -12.86
CA VAL A 100 -9.37 5.75 -12.38
C VAL A 100 -8.15 6.44 -11.76
N GLU A 101 -7.73 5.94 -10.58
CA GLU A 101 -6.45 6.32 -10.00
C GLU A 101 -5.35 5.41 -10.55
N VAL A 102 -4.35 5.99 -11.18
CA VAL A 102 -3.17 5.26 -11.67
C VAL A 102 -1.94 5.75 -10.93
N THR A 103 -1.50 4.97 -9.95
CA THR A 103 -0.35 5.29 -9.09
C THR A 103 0.91 4.58 -9.59
N LEU A 104 2.05 5.28 -9.54
CA LEU A 104 3.38 4.72 -9.77
C LEU A 104 4.29 5.07 -8.60
N GLU A 105 4.96 4.06 -8.03
CA GLU A 105 6.01 4.27 -7.03
C GLU A 105 7.32 4.68 -7.69
N ALA A 106 8.02 5.64 -7.06
CA ALA A 106 9.28 6.16 -7.54
C ALA A 106 10.26 6.47 -6.40
N ASN A 107 11.57 6.35 -6.68
CA ASN A 107 12.56 6.94 -5.79
C ASN A 107 12.73 8.42 -6.12
N PRO A 108 13.03 9.25 -5.12
CA PRO A 108 13.20 10.68 -5.31
C PRO A 108 14.61 11.03 -5.79
N THR A 109 15.03 10.44 -6.92
CA THR A 109 16.30 10.75 -7.58
C THR A 109 16.07 11.69 -8.75
N SER A 110 17.06 12.53 -9.07
CA SER A 110 16.99 13.46 -10.20
C SER A 110 16.76 12.75 -11.54
N VAL A 111 17.34 11.54 -11.69
CA VAL A 111 17.19 10.72 -12.91
C VAL A 111 15.75 10.24 -13.09
N GLU A 112 15.11 9.78 -12.01
CA GLU A 112 13.73 9.30 -12.06
C GLU A 112 12.74 10.46 -12.27
N ALA A 113 12.97 11.59 -11.60
CA ALA A 113 12.15 12.78 -11.73
C ALA A 113 12.10 13.32 -13.19
N THR A 114 13.14 13.15 -13.99
CA THR A 114 13.14 13.54 -15.41
C THR A 114 12.10 12.77 -16.25
N ARG A 115 11.71 11.57 -15.80
CA ARG A 115 10.74 10.71 -16.50
C ARG A 115 9.27 11.01 -16.14
N PHE A 116 8.99 11.81 -15.11
CA PHE A 116 7.63 12.05 -14.61
C PHE A 116 6.68 12.56 -15.69
N ARG A 117 7.13 13.46 -16.57
CA ARG A 117 6.30 13.89 -17.71
C ARG A 117 5.96 12.73 -18.66
N GLY A 118 6.89 11.82 -18.86
CA GLY A 118 6.66 10.62 -19.66
C GLY A 118 5.64 9.68 -19.04
N TYR A 119 5.70 9.45 -17.71
CA TYR A 119 4.70 8.66 -17.02
C TYR A 119 3.33 9.32 -17.03
N ARG A 120 3.27 10.66 -16.85
CA ARG A 120 2.01 11.41 -16.98
C ARG A 120 1.41 11.23 -18.37
N ALA A 121 2.22 11.33 -19.42
CA ALA A 121 1.79 11.13 -20.81
C ALA A 121 1.35 9.68 -21.09
N ALA A 122 1.94 8.71 -20.39
CA ALA A 122 1.56 7.30 -20.46
C ALA A 122 0.24 6.97 -19.73
N GLY A 123 -0.30 7.91 -18.92
CA GLY A 123 -1.58 7.70 -18.22
C GLY A 123 -1.48 7.64 -16.69
N VAL A 124 -0.27 7.71 -16.10
CA VAL A 124 -0.11 7.82 -14.64
C VAL A 124 -0.65 9.17 -14.18
N ASN A 125 -1.50 9.19 -13.14
CA ASN A 125 -2.08 10.42 -12.61
C ASN A 125 -1.77 10.67 -11.13
N ARG A 126 -1.11 9.71 -10.46
CA ARG A 126 -0.61 9.81 -9.10
C ARG A 126 0.80 9.22 -9.00
N VAL A 127 1.69 9.84 -8.22
CA VAL A 127 3.01 9.29 -7.90
C VAL A 127 3.19 9.20 -6.38
N SER A 128 3.82 8.11 -5.89
CA SER A 128 4.27 7.95 -4.51
C SER A 128 5.79 7.92 -4.47
N LEU A 129 6.41 8.80 -3.70
CA LEU A 129 7.87 8.97 -3.64
C LEU A 129 8.42 8.37 -2.36
N GLY A 130 9.29 7.38 -2.47
CA GLY A 130 9.99 6.80 -1.33
C GLY A 130 11.08 7.72 -0.76
N VAL A 131 10.70 8.82 -0.12
CA VAL A 131 11.61 9.80 0.49
C VAL A 131 12.32 9.23 1.71
N GLN A 132 11.59 8.63 2.63
CA GLN A 132 11.98 7.88 3.81
C GLN A 132 12.50 8.73 4.98
N ALA A 133 13.27 9.80 4.77
CA ALA A 133 13.69 10.76 5.77
C ALA A 133 14.04 12.11 5.12
N LEU A 134 14.01 13.19 5.91
CA LEU A 134 14.36 14.54 5.47
C LEU A 134 15.69 15.03 6.05
N ASP A 135 16.55 14.12 6.48
CA ASP A 135 17.94 14.39 6.86
C ASP A 135 18.91 13.34 6.28
N ASP A 136 20.11 13.77 5.88
CA ASP A 136 21.07 12.92 5.18
C ASP A 136 21.66 11.81 6.07
N ALA A 137 21.76 12.01 7.38
CA ALA A 137 22.30 11.01 8.29
C ALA A 137 21.32 9.83 8.42
N SER A 138 20.02 10.10 8.58
CA SER A 138 18.95 9.10 8.58
C SER A 138 18.85 8.38 7.24
N LEU A 139 18.89 9.10 6.12
CA LEU A 139 18.87 8.49 4.78
C LEU A 139 20.03 7.52 4.58
N LYS A 140 21.24 7.91 4.99
CA LYS A 140 22.42 7.04 4.94
C LYS A 140 22.24 5.81 5.83
N ALA A 141 21.70 5.97 7.04
CA ALA A 141 21.46 4.86 7.97
C ALA A 141 20.39 3.89 7.41
N LEU A 142 19.40 4.39 6.69
CA LEU A 142 18.40 3.60 5.97
C LEU A 142 18.93 3.02 4.65
N GLY A 143 20.20 3.24 4.29
CA GLY A 143 20.77 2.73 3.05
C GLY A 143 20.22 3.38 1.79
N ARG A 144 19.70 4.62 1.90
CA ARG A 144 19.18 5.38 0.75
C ARG A 144 20.36 6.01 -0.03
N LEU A 145 20.17 6.11 -1.35
CA LEU A 145 21.21 6.64 -2.25
C LEU A 145 21.04 8.12 -2.58
N HIS A 146 19.90 8.72 -2.21
CA HIS A 146 19.60 10.13 -2.42
C HIS A 146 19.81 10.93 -1.12
N THR A 147 19.96 12.23 -1.26
CA THR A 147 20.02 13.20 -0.18
C THR A 147 18.64 13.79 0.11
N ALA A 148 18.47 14.42 1.29
CA ALA A 148 17.24 15.14 1.64
C ALA A 148 16.93 16.26 0.62
N ARG A 149 17.95 16.93 0.10
CA ARG A 149 17.81 17.96 -0.95
C ARG A 149 17.25 17.38 -2.25
N GLU A 150 17.81 16.27 -2.73
CA GLU A 150 17.31 15.60 -3.93
C GLU A 150 15.88 15.12 -3.75
N ALA A 151 15.52 14.63 -2.53
CA ALA A 151 14.15 14.23 -2.23
C ALA A 151 13.17 15.40 -2.34
N LEU A 152 13.49 16.55 -1.75
CA LEU A 152 12.64 17.75 -1.83
C LEU A 152 12.55 18.29 -3.26
N ASP A 153 13.64 18.28 -4.02
CA ASP A 153 13.64 18.68 -5.42
C ASP A 153 12.74 17.73 -6.26
N ALA A 154 12.77 16.42 -5.99
CA ALA A 154 11.88 15.45 -6.65
C ALA A 154 10.40 15.66 -6.28
N VAL A 155 10.11 15.98 -5.02
CA VAL A 155 8.74 16.34 -4.58
C VAL A 155 8.26 17.59 -5.32
N ALA A 156 9.10 18.61 -5.46
CA ALA A 156 8.77 19.82 -6.19
C ALA A 156 8.48 19.54 -7.68
N ILE A 157 9.24 18.63 -8.31
CA ILE A 157 8.98 18.20 -9.70
C ILE A 157 7.67 17.41 -9.77
N ALA A 158 7.40 16.50 -8.84
CA ALA A 158 6.15 15.73 -8.79
C ALA A 158 4.93 16.67 -8.68
N ARG A 159 5.01 17.69 -7.83
CA ARG A 159 3.96 18.72 -7.67
C ARG A 159 3.61 19.44 -8.98
N THR A 160 4.58 19.59 -9.88
CA THR A 160 4.33 20.22 -11.19
C THR A 160 3.87 19.25 -12.27
N ALA A 161 4.18 17.96 -12.13
CA ALA A 161 3.92 16.93 -13.13
C ALA A 161 2.58 16.21 -12.91
N PHE A 162 2.14 16.07 -11.65
CA PHE A 162 0.95 15.30 -11.28
C PHE A 162 -0.01 16.13 -10.45
N ASP A 163 -1.30 15.91 -10.67
CA ASP A 163 -2.36 16.53 -9.87
C ASP A 163 -2.40 15.97 -8.45
N ARG A 164 -1.97 14.69 -8.29
CA ARG A 164 -1.91 13.99 -7.03
C ARG A 164 -0.52 13.37 -6.84
N TYR A 165 0.06 13.59 -5.67
CA TYR A 165 1.30 12.96 -5.26
C TYR A 165 1.29 12.71 -3.76
N SER A 166 2.07 11.73 -3.33
CA SER A 166 2.39 11.45 -1.94
C SER A 166 3.87 11.15 -1.80
N PHE A 167 4.36 11.16 -0.59
CA PHE A 167 5.66 10.60 -0.30
C PHE A 167 5.66 9.89 1.04
N ASP A 168 6.61 8.98 1.18
CA ASP A 168 6.70 8.08 2.30
C ASP A 168 7.82 8.53 3.23
N LEU A 169 7.59 8.50 4.55
CA LEU A 169 8.60 8.66 5.57
C LEU A 169 8.57 7.47 6.53
N ILE A 170 9.75 7.14 7.06
CA ILE A 170 9.91 6.12 8.09
C ILE A 170 10.25 6.83 9.40
N TYR A 171 9.41 6.62 10.42
CA TYR A 171 9.67 7.10 11.79
C TYR A 171 10.03 5.95 12.73
N ALA A 172 10.25 6.23 14.01
CA ALA A 172 10.77 5.29 15.00
C ALA A 172 12.13 4.68 14.60
N ARG A 173 12.95 5.51 13.94
CA ARG A 173 14.32 5.17 13.59
C ARG A 173 15.21 5.14 14.85
N PRO A 174 16.37 4.45 14.80
CA PRO A 174 17.34 4.50 15.90
C PRO A 174 17.62 5.94 16.36
N GLU A 175 17.64 6.15 17.67
CA GLU A 175 17.94 7.45 18.32
C GLU A 175 16.98 8.60 18.00
N GLN A 176 15.89 8.36 17.25
CA GLN A 176 14.92 9.40 16.94
C GLN A 176 14.11 9.79 18.19
N THR A 177 14.04 11.09 18.48
CA THR A 177 13.23 11.63 19.57
C THR A 177 11.89 12.16 19.06
N PRO A 178 10.86 12.31 19.95
CA PRO A 178 9.58 12.91 19.57
C PRO A 178 9.72 14.34 19.02
N GLN A 179 10.69 15.12 19.54
CA GLN A 179 10.93 16.48 19.03
C GLN A 179 11.53 16.46 17.62
N MET A 180 12.56 15.61 17.37
CA MET A 180 13.14 15.46 16.02
C MET A 180 12.07 15.06 15.02
N TRP A 181 11.22 14.08 15.39
CA TRP A 181 10.13 13.64 14.52
C TRP A 181 9.07 14.72 14.30
N THR A 182 8.70 15.48 15.33
CA THR A 182 7.76 16.61 15.20
C THR A 182 8.26 17.64 14.18
N ASP A 183 9.53 18.00 14.23
CA ASP A 183 10.11 19.01 13.34
C ASP A 183 10.21 18.51 11.90
N GLU A 184 10.64 17.25 11.69
CA GLU A 184 10.68 16.60 10.39
C GLU A 184 9.28 16.46 9.79
N LEU A 185 8.29 16.05 10.59
CA LEU A 185 6.91 15.87 10.15
C LEU A 185 6.25 17.21 9.75
N LYS A 186 6.50 18.29 10.48
CA LYS A 186 6.05 19.63 10.11
C LYS A 186 6.64 20.09 8.77
N LEU A 187 7.93 19.82 8.54
CA LEU A 187 8.57 20.09 7.26
C LEU A 187 7.91 19.24 6.16
N ALA A 188 7.71 17.95 6.41
CA ALA A 188 7.03 17.07 5.46
C ALA A 188 5.62 17.57 5.10
N ILE A 189 4.83 17.98 6.08
CA ILE A 189 3.47 18.50 5.86
C ILE A 189 3.50 19.79 5.03
N SER A 190 4.50 20.67 5.22
CA SER A 190 4.63 21.87 4.42
C SER A 190 4.92 21.60 2.93
N GLU A 191 5.51 20.44 2.64
CA GLU A 191 5.82 19.98 1.27
C GLU A 191 4.76 19.03 0.70
N ALA A 192 3.92 18.43 1.55
CA ALA A 192 2.85 17.54 1.12
C ALA A 192 1.72 18.32 0.44
N ALA A 193 1.08 17.67 -0.54
CA ALA A 193 -0.17 18.21 -1.08
C ALA A 193 -1.36 17.82 -0.17
N GLU A 194 -1.77 16.54 -0.27
CA GLU A 194 -2.99 16.06 0.36
C GLU A 194 -2.84 14.69 1.00
N HIS A 195 -1.65 14.07 0.89
CA HIS A 195 -1.41 12.68 1.34
C HIS A 195 0.04 12.47 1.77
N LEU A 196 0.24 11.75 2.88
CA LEU A 196 1.52 11.27 3.39
C LEU A 196 1.39 9.79 3.81
N SER A 197 2.43 9.01 3.53
CA SER A 197 2.59 7.66 4.06
C SER A 197 3.67 7.68 5.14
N LEU A 198 3.31 7.32 6.36
CA LEU A 198 4.16 7.43 7.54
C LEU A 198 4.29 6.05 8.18
N TYR A 199 5.40 5.36 7.87
CA TYR A 199 5.63 4.00 8.34
C TYR A 199 6.50 3.99 9.59
N GLN A 200 6.08 3.26 10.61
CA GLN A 200 6.97 2.95 11.73
C GLN A 200 8.02 1.93 11.26
N LEU A 201 9.29 2.16 11.59
CA LEU A 201 10.35 1.21 11.26
C LEU A 201 10.09 -0.12 11.96
N THR A 202 9.91 -1.16 11.18
CA THR A 202 9.80 -2.56 11.61
C THR A 202 11.05 -3.33 11.25
N ILE A 203 11.34 -4.39 12.01
CA ILE A 203 12.50 -5.26 11.81
C ILE A 203 12.01 -6.58 11.23
N GLU A 204 12.03 -6.68 9.92
CA GLU A 204 11.49 -7.83 9.19
C GLU A 204 12.53 -8.95 9.04
N GLU A 205 12.08 -10.19 9.28
CA GLU A 205 12.92 -11.38 9.14
C GLU A 205 13.48 -11.50 7.71
N GLY A 206 14.72 -11.97 7.58
CA GLY A 206 15.39 -12.10 6.30
C GLY A 206 16.01 -10.81 5.76
N THR A 207 15.84 -9.68 6.47
CA THR A 207 16.49 -8.41 6.10
C THR A 207 17.84 -8.23 6.80
N PRO A 208 18.77 -7.42 6.22
CA PRO A 208 20.01 -7.05 6.91
C PRO A 208 19.77 -6.38 8.28
N PHE A 209 18.72 -5.58 8.44
CA PHE A 209 18.37 -4.97 9.72
C PHE A 209 18.00 -5.99 10.78
N PHE A 210 17.33 -7.09 10.42
CA PHE A 210 17.06 -8.19 11.34
C PHE A 210 18.36 -8.77 11.93
N GLY A 211 19.36 -9.04 11.08
CA GLY A 211 20.66 -9.55 11.53
C GLY A 211 21.40 -8.56 12.43
N LEU A 212 21.36 -7.26 12.11
CA LEU A 212 21.98 -6.20 12.93
C LEU A 212 21.26 -6.04 14.28
N HIS A 213 19.94 -6.09 14.29
CA HIS A 213 19.13 -6.01 15.50
C HIS A 213 19.37 -7.22 16.40
N ALA A 214 19.33 -8.43 15.86
CA ALA A 214 19.63 -9.66 16.60
C ALA A 214 21.06 -9.67 17.21
N ALA A 215 22.02 -9.02 16.54
CA ALA A 215 23.39 -8.86 17.04
C ALA A 215 23.56 -7.67 18.02
N GLY A 216 22.48 -6.95 18.36
CA GLY A 216 22.52 -5.76 19.24
C GLY A 216 23.23 -4.53 18.65
N LYS A 217 23.50 -4.54 17.33
CA LYS A 217 24.15 -3.44 16.59
C LYS A 217 23.20 -2.39 16.05
N LEU A 218 21.92 -2.73 15.91
CA LEU A 218 20.83 -1.83 15.60
C LEU A 218 19.86 -1.85 16.78
N LYS A 219 19.51 -0.69 17.30
CA LYS A 219 18.54 -0.55 18.39
C LYS A 219 17.34 0.25 17.89
N THR A 220 16.15 -0.33 17.99
CA THR A 220 14.90 0.40 17.79
C THR A 220 14.46 1.07 19.08
N PRO A 221 13.60 2.11 19.03
CA PRO A 221 12.93 2.65 20.20
C PRO A 221 12.27 1.55 21.03
N ASP A 222 12.26 1.72 22.34
CA ASP A 222 11.43 0.89 23.23
C ASP A 222 9.94 1.18 23.03
N GLU A 223 9.07 0.37 23.64
CA GLU A 223 7.62 0.50 23.47
C GLU A 223 7.08 1.88 23.86
N ALA A 224 7.61 2.47 24.94
CA ALA A 224 7.15 3.77 25.42
C ALA A 224 7.52 4.89 24.43
N LEU A 225 8.74 4.87 23.90
CA LEU A 225 9.21 5.82 22.90
C LEU A 225 8.52 5.59 21.54
N ALA A 226 8.34 4.34 21.13
CA ALA A 226 7.62 3.99 19.92
C ALA A 226 6.16 4.50 19.98
N ARG A 227 5.49 4.31 21.12
CA ARG A 227 4.14 4.84 21.36
C ARG A 227 4.13 6.39 21.32
N ALA A 228 5.08 7.06 21.95
CA ALA A 228 5.16 8.51 21.90
C ALA A 228 5.37 9.06 20.49
N LEU A 229 6.18 8.39 19.66
CA LEU A 229 6.38 8.74 18.26
C LEU A 229 5.11 8.53 17.42
N TYR A 230 4.38 7.45 17.67
CA TYR A 230 3.07 7.21 17.06
C TYR A 230 2.07 8.31 17.44
N ASP A 231 1.95 8.63 18.72
CA ASP A 231 1.02 9.68 19.18
C ASP A 231 1.34 11.05 18.57
N VAL A 232 2.63 11.42 18.49
CA VAL A 232 3.09 12.62 17.77
C VAL A 232 2.66 12.60 16.31
N THR A 233 2.78 11.45 15.63
CA THR A 233 2.36 11.31 14.22
C THR A 233 0.88 11.64 14.08
N GLN A 234 0.04 11.02 14.90
CA GLN A 234 -1.41 11.23 14.86
C GLN A 234 -1.80 12.67 15.16
N ASP A 235 -1.25 13.23 16.24
CA ASP A 235 -1.62 14.57 16.70
C ASP A 235 -1.17 15.67 15.74
N VAL A 236 0.06 15.60 15.24
CA VAL A 236 0.60 16.61 14.33
C VAL A 236 -0.11 16.54 12.98
N CYS A 237 -0.32 15.36 12.40
CA CYS A 237 -1.04 15.23 11.14
C CYS A 237 -2.49 15.70 11.25
N ALA A 238 -3.21 15.30 12.28
CA ALA A 238 -4.61 15.73 12.50
C ALA A 238 -4.72 17.25 12.67
N ALA A 239 -3.80 17.86 13.45
CA ALA A 239 -3.77 19.32 13.66
C ALA A 239 -3.54 20.11 12.36
N HIS A 240 -2.95 19.50 11.34
CA HIS A 240 -2.70 20.13 10.04
C HIS A 240 -3.68 19.66 8.95
N GLY A 241 -4.79 18.99 9.32
CA GLY A 241 -5.83 18.56 8.39
C GLY A 241 -5.47 17.35 7.51
N LEU A 242 -4.54 16.53 7.98
CA LEU A 242 -4.12 15.26 7.39
C LEU A 242 -4.37 14.11 8.38
N PRO A 243 -5.63 13.83 8.80
CA PRO A 243 -5.90 12.72 9.70
C PRO A 243 -5.52 11.39 9.06
N ALA A 244 -5.19 10.40 9.89
CA ALA A 244 -5.05 9.02 9.41
C ALA A 244 -6.39 8.52 8.86
N TYR A 245 -6.39 7.96 7.65
CA TYR A 245 -7.55 7.23 7.14
C TYR A 245 -7.37 5.70 7.28
N GLU A 246 -6.14 5.26 7.47
CA GLU A 246 -5.77 3.91 7.88
C GLU A 246 -4.44 3.94 8.66
N ILE A 247 -3.93 2.80 9.08
CA ILE A 247 -2.87 2.65 10.08
C ILE A 247 -1.59 3.45 9.81
N SER A 248 -1.19 3.62 8.53
CA SER A 248 0.07 4.25 8.11
C SER A 248 -0.10 5.45 7.18
N ASN A 249 -1.30 5.66 6.64
CA ASN A 249 -1.53 6.67 5.62
C ASN A 249 -2.46 7.78 6.12
N HIS A 250 -2.04 9.01 5.85
CA HIS A 250 -2.67 10.24 6.29
C HIS A 250 -3.09 11.06 5.08
N ALA A 251 -4.32 11.52 5.04
CA ALA A 251 -4.83 12.27 3.89
C ALA A 251 -5.88 13.31 4.30
N ARG A 252 -6.02 14.34 3.49
CA ARG A 252 -7.22 15.16 3.50
C ARG A 252 -8.42 14.33 3.04
N GLU A 253 -9.60 14.69 3.50
CA GLU A 253 -10.83 14.02 3.07
C GLU A 253 -10.98 14.05 1.54
N GLY A 254 -11.13 12.88 0.92
CA GLY A 254 -11.24 12.69 -0.53
C GLY A 254 -9.90 12.52 -1.26
N ALA A 255 -8.77 12.62 -0.54
CA ALA A 255 -7.44 12.43 -1.10
C ALA A 255 -6.81 11.07 -0.73
N GLU A 256 -7.58 10.18 -0.12
CA GLU A 256 -7.14 8.82 0.22
C GLU A 256 -6.68 8.07 -1.05
N CYS A 257 -5.65 7.22 -0.92
CA CYS A 257 -5.23 6.34 -2.00
C CYS A 257 -6.33 5.30 -2.28
N GLN A 258 -6.93 5.36 -3.47
CA GLN A 258 -8.04 4.49 -3.82
C GLN A 258 -7.61 3.02 -3.87
N HIS A 259 -6.37 2.75 -4.29
CA HIS A 259 -5.87 1.40 -4.34
C HIS A 259 -5.67 0.79 -2.94
N ASN A 260 -5.16 1.56 -1.96
CA ASN A 260 -5.07 1.11 -0.58
C ASN A 260 -6.46 0.78 0.00
N LEU A 261 -7.46 1.60 -0.32
CA LEU A 261 -8.84 1.36 0.12
C LEU A 261 -9.43 0.07 -0.46
N VAL A 262 -9.04 -0.36 -1.66
CA VAL A 262 -9.45 -1.67 -2.21
C VAL A 262 -9.02 -2.79 -1.29
N TYR A 263 -7.76 -2.78 -0.84
CA TYR A 263 -7.24 -3.81 0.08
C TYR A 263 -7.95 -3.77 1.44
N TRP A 264 -7.96 -2.60 2.07
CA TRP A 264 -8.49 -2.45 3.42
C TRP A 264 -10.00 -2.70 3.51
N ARG A 265 -10.74 -2.48 2.44
CA ARG A 265 -12.17 -2.77 2.38
C ARG A 265 -12.48 -4.22 2.01
N GLY A 266 -11.47 -5.04 1.72
CA GLY A 266 -11.63 -6.42 1.28
C GLY A 266 -12.33 -6.52 -0.08
N ASP A 267 -12.10 -5.54 -0.96
CA ASP A 267 -12.60 -5.56 -2.33
C ASP A 267 -11.69 -6.43 -3.23
N GLU A 268 -12.08 -6.61 -4.50
CA GLU A 268 -11.35 -7.45 -5.43
C GLU A 268 -10.16 -6.72 -6.06
N TYR A 269 -9.07 -7.44 -6.28
CA TYR A 269 -7.94 -6.95 -7.05
C TYR A 269 -7.18 -8.05 -7.77
N ALA A 270 -6.71 -7.74 -8.98
CA ALA A 270 -5.82 -8.59 -9.74
C ALA A 270 -4.36 -8.26 -9.44
N GLY A 271 -3.57 -9.28 -9.07
CA GLY A 271 -2.12 -9.18 -8.94
C GLY A 271 -1.43 -9.66 -10.20
N ILE A 272 -0.62 -8.80 -10.81
CA ILE A 272 0.09 -9.03 -12.08
C ILE A 272 1.60 -8.83 -11.85
N GLY A 273 2.40 -9.74 -12.36
CA GLY A 273 3.87 -9.65 -12.25
C GLY A 273 4.48 -10.54 -11.18
N PRO A 274 5.83 -10.61 -11.11
CA PRO A 274 6.55 -11.55 -10.25
C PRO A 274 6.32 -11.28 -8.75
N GLY A 275 5.72 -12.21 -8.03
CA GLY A 275 5.43 -12.09 -6.59
C GLY A 275 4.21 -11.25 -6.26
N ALA A 276 3.37 -10.92 -7.25
CA ALA A 276 2.10 -10.25 -7.02
C ALA A 276 1.09 -11.18 -6.35
N HIS A 277 0.28 -10.63 -5.46
CA HIS A 277 -0.87 -11.29 -4.87
C HIS A 277 -2.16 -10.74 -5.45
N GLY A 278 -3.23 -11.53 -5.44
CA GLY A 278 -4.55 -11.12 -5.91
C GLY A 278 -5.68 -11.69 -5.04
N ARG A 279 -6.82 -11.04 -5.12
CA ARG A 279 -8.10 -11.50 -4.54
C ARG A 279 -9.18 -11.33 -5.59
N LEU A 280 -9.65 -12.46 -6.14
CA LEU A 280 -10.61 -12.48 -7.24
C LEU A 280 -11.85 -13.30 -6.84
N ASP A 281 -13.03 -12.81 -7.15
CA ASP A 281 -14.25 -13.61 -7.09
C ASP A 281 -14.49 -14.26 -8.46
N ILE A 282 -14.31 -15.58 -8.52
CA ILE A 282 -14.46 -16.41 -9.72
C ILE A 282 -15.59 -17.40 -9.44
N ASP A 283 -16.63 -17.39 -10.26
CA ASP A 283 -17.82 -18.27 -10.09
C ASP A 283 -18.41 -18.25 -8.68
N GLY A 284 -18.32 -17.10 -7.99
CA GLY A 284 -18.85 -16.92 -6.64
C GLY A 284 -17.93 -17.37 -5.50
N ILE A 285 -16.73 -17.85 -5.83
CA ILE A 285 -15.70 -18.26 -4.86
C ILE A 285 -14.61 -17.19 -4.83
N ARG A 286 -14.18 -16.78 -3.64
CA ARG A 286 -13.04 -15.89 -3.46
C ARG A 286 -11.74 -16.69 -3.57
N HIS A 287 -10.91 -16.32 -4.53
CA HIS A 287 -9.58 -16.89 -4.74
C HIS A 287 -8.50 -15.98 -4.19
N ALA A 288 -7.55 -16.58 -3.44
CA ALA A 288 -6.29 -15.95 -3.04
C ALA A 288 -5.20 -16.43 -4.00
N THR A 289 -4.72 -15.54 -4.86
CA THR A 289 -3.69 -15.89 -5.84
C THR A 289 -2.33 -15.32 -5.45
N ALA A 290 -1.25 -16.04 -5.80
CA ALA A 290 0.11 -15.52 -5.77
C ALA A 290 0.89 -15.99 -6.98
N THR A 291 1.77 -15.12 -7.51
CA THR A 291 2.61 -15.43 -8.66
C THR A 291 4.03 -15.84 -8.23
N GLU A 292 4.77 -16.49 -9.13
CA GLU A 292 6.19 -16.85 -8.93
C GLU A 292 7.00 -15.59 -8.58
N LYS A 293 7.77 -15.65 -7.50
CA LYS A 293 8.53 -14.51 -6.97
C LYS A 293 9.76 -14.15 -7.81
N ARG A 294 10.45 -15.16 -8.39
CA ARG A 294 11.67 -14.94 -9.17
C ARG A 294 11.34 -14.42 -10.57
N PRO A 295 11.86 -13.24 -10.98
CA PRO A 295 11.44 -12.57 -12.22
C PRO A 295 11.58 -13.43 -13.46
N GLU A 296 12.71 -14.13 -13.63
CA GLU A 296 12.96 -14.98 -14.79
C GLU A 296 12.08 -16.23 -14.81
N ALA A 297 11.81 -16.82 -13.64
CA ALA A 297 10.93 -17.98 -13.53
C ALA A 297 9.47 -17.59 -13.81
N TRP A 298 9.03 -16.43 -13.31
CA TRP A 298 7.73 -15.86 -13.64
C TRP A 298 7.60 -15.65 -15.14
N LEU A 299 8.60 -15.02 -15.76
CA LEU A 299 8.62 -14.74 -17.21
C LEU A 299 8.48 -16.01 -18.04
N MET A 300 9.26 -17.07 -17.72
CA MET A 300 9.16 -18.36 -18.39
C MET A 300 7.78 -19.03 -18.20
N ARG A 301 7.18 -18.90 -17.00
CA ARG A 301 5.82 -19.44 -16.76
C ARG A 301 4.77 -18.71 -17.58
N VAL A 302 4.82 -17.38 -17.63
CA VAL A 302 3.88 -16.59 -18.43
C VAL A 302 4.03 -16.92 -19.91
N GLU A 303 5.24 -17.04 -20.44
CA GLU A 303 5.50 -17.42 -21.82
C GLU A 303 4.95 -18.83 -22.15
N ALA A 304 5.05 -19.77 -21.22
CA ALA A 304 4.60 -21.14 -21.41
C ALA A 304 3.10 -21.34 -21.15
N LYS A 305 2.51 -20.65 -20.15
CA LYS A 305 1.16 -20.93 -19.63
C LYS A 305 0.20 -19.75 -19.71
N GLY A 306 0.69 -18.55 -20.05
CA GLY A 306 -0.11 -17.33 -20.05
C GLY A 306 -0.19 -16.62 -18.69
N HIS A 307 0.29 -17.22 -17.59
CA HIS A 307 0.27 -16.64 -16.25
C HIS A 307 1.44 -17.14 -15.38
N GLY A 308 1.84 -16.35 -14.40
CA GLY A 308 2.87 -16.69 -13.41
C GLY A 308 2.33 -17.32 -12.11
N VAL A 309 1.03 -17.56 -12.00
CA VAL A 309 0.36 -18.04 -10.77
C VAL A 309 0.97 -19.36 -10.30
N VAL A 310 1.36 -19.42 -9.03
CA VAL A 310 1.89 -20.59 -8.33
C VAL A 310 1.00 -21.02 -7.17
N THR A 311 0.20 -20.11 -6.63
CA THR A 311 -0.81 -20.34 -5.60
C THR A 311 -2.15 -19.83 -6.10
N ASP A 312 -3.21 -20.59 -5.89
CA ASP A 312 -4.58 -20.27 -6.27
C ASP A 312 -5.52 -21.02 -5.31
N ASP A 313 -5.71 -20.44 -4.13
CA ASP A 313 -6.41 -21.06 -3.02
C ASP A 313 -7.84 -20.48 -2.90
N ASP A 314 -8.82 -21.37 -2.76
CA ASP A 314 -10.19 -21.01 -2.49
C ASP A 314 -10.31 -20.58 -1.02
N LEU A 315 -10.79 -19.36 -0.77
CA LEU A 315 -11.08 -18.90 0.59
C LEU A 315 -12.50 -19.30 0.99
N ASN A 316 -12.61 -20.02 2.08
CA ASN A 316 -13.90 -20.32 2.67
C ASN A 316 -14.54 -19.08 3.33
N SER A 317 -15.78 -19.20 3.80
CA SER A 317 -16.55 -18.09 4.35
C SER A 317 -15.91 -17.48 5.60
N GLU A 318 -15.29 -18.30 6.45
CA GLU A 318 -14.64 -17.87 7.68
C GLU A 318 -13.33 -17.12 7.37
N GLU A 319 -12.46 -17.69 6.55
CA GLU A 319 -11.22 -17.05 6.09
C GLU A 319 -11.49 -15.70 5.42
N ARG A 320 -12.53 -15.62 4.59
CA ARG A 320 -12.94 -14.36 3.93
C ARG A 320 -13.43 -13.31 4.94
N ALA A 321 -14.16 -13.74 5.96
CA ALA A 321 -14.66 -12.83 7.00
C ALA A 321 -13.55 -12.36 7.93
N ASP A 322 -12.61 -13.24 8.29
CA ASP A 322 -11.46 -12.92 9.12
C ASP A 322 -10.50 -11.98 8.39
N GLU A 323 -10.28 -12.18 7.08
CA GLU A 323 -9.53 -11.23 6.25
C GLU A 323 -10.23 -9.85 6.23
N TYR A 324 -11.55 -9.81 6.06
CA TYR A 324 -12.31 -8.56 6.11
C TYR A 324 -12.20 -7.86 7.47
N LEU A 325 -12.25 -8.61 8.58
CA LEU A 325 -12.06 -8.09 9.93
C LEU A 325 -10.66 -7.52 10.12
N LEU A 326 -9.65 -8.33 9.77
CA LEU A 326 -8.23 -7.98 9.87
C LEU A 326 -7.88 -6.71 9.09
N MET A 327 -8.34 -6.63 7.85
CA MET A 327 -8.05 -5.48 6.98
C MET A 327 -8.89 -4.26 7.34
N GLY A 328 -10.18 -4.46 7.54
CA GLY A 328 -11.13 -3.36 7.72
C GLY A 328 -10.99 -2.61 9.05
N LEU A 329 -10.53 -3.27 10.12
CA LEU A 329 -10.26 -2.60 11.40
C LEU A 329 -9.01 -1.72 11.38
N ARG A 330 -8.19 -1.80 10.34
CA ARG A 330 -7.09 -0.86 10.09
C ARG A 330 -7.54 0.48 9.53
N LEU A 331 -8.78 0.54 9.00
CA LEU A 331 -9.39 1.79 8.51
C LEU A 331 -9.97 2.62 9.66
N ALA A 332 -9.79 3.93 9.60
CA ALA A 332 -10.48 4.86 10.49
C ALA A 332 -12.02 4.81 10.36
N GLU A 333 -12.52 4.40 9.18
CA GLU A 333 -13.96 4.17 8.97
C GLU A 333 -14.45 2.86 9.58
N GLY A 334 -13.55 1.94 9.99
CA GLY A 334 -13.86 0.65 10.58
C GLY A 334 -14.67 -0.29 9.65
N ILE A 335 -15.33 -1.27 10.23
CA ILE A 335 -16.08 -2.30 9.53
C ILE A 335 -17.61 -2.16 9.69
N ASP A 336 -18.34 -2.77 8.77
CA ASP A 336 -19.78 -3.05 8.93
C ASP A 336 -19.95 -4.47 9.50
N PRO A 337 -20.40 -4.64 10.75
CA PRO A 337 -20.63 -5.96 11.33
C PRO A 337 -21.66 -6.81 10.57
N LYS A 338 -22.58 -6.18 9.83
CA LYS A 338 -23.54 -6.90 8.98
C LYS A 338 -22.84 -7.53 7.78
N ARG A 339 -21.86 -6.83 7.19
CA ARG A 339 -21.05 -7.40 6.10
C ARG A 339 -20.21 -8.57 6.61
N TYR A 340 -19.61 -8.46 7.81
CA TYR A 340 -18.93 -9.59 8.45
C TYR A 340 -19.85 -10.80 8.60
N ALA A 341 -21.05 -10.58 9.16
CA ALA A 341 -22.03 -11.65 9.33
C ALA A 341 -22.49 -12.28 8.00
N ALA A 342 -22.63 -11.48 6.95
CA ALA A 342 -22.96 -11.98 5.61
C ALA A 342 -21.82 -12.82 4.98
N LEU A 343 -20.55 -12.50 5.29
CA LEU A 343 -19.40 -13.25 4.81
C LEU A 343 -19.19 -14.55 5.59
N SER A 344 -19.22 -14.50 6.93
CA SER A 344 -18.92 -15.63 7.81
C SER A 344 -20.12 -16.57 8.04
N GLY A 345 -21.35 -16.09 7.84
CA GLY A 345 -22.58 -16.77 8.27
C GLY A 345 -22.87 -16.66 9.78
N ARG A 346 -22.02 -15.97 10.57
CA ARG A 346 -22.20 -15.71 12.01
C ARG A 346 -21.99 -14.24 12.34
N ALA A 347 -22.68 -13.73 13.35
CA ALA A 347 -22.43 -12.37 13.87
C ALA A 347 -21.17 -12.37 14.76
N LEU A 348 -20.52 -11.22 14.86
CA LEU A 348 -19.52 -10.99 15.91
C LEU A 348 -20.19 -11.13 17.29
N ASP A 349 -19.46 -11.66 18.28
CA ASP A 349 -19.99 -11.86 19.63
C ASP A 349 -20.32 -10.52 20.32
N PRO A 350 -21.58 -10.26 20.67
CA PRO A 350 -21.98 -9.02 21.34
C PRO A 350 -21.31 -8.83 22.70
N GLY A 351 -20.96 -9.92 23.40
CA GLY A 351 -20.27 -9.88 24.69
C GLY A 351 -18.86 -9.36 24.55
N ARG A 352 -18.10 -9.83 23.55
CA ARG A 352 -16.74 -9.35 23.22
C ARG A 352 -16.77 -7.88 22.79
N ILE A 353 -17.73 -7.50 21.93
CA ILE A 353 -17.92 -6.09 21.54
C ILE A 353 -18.18 -5.22 22.77
N ALA A 354 -19.01 -5.68 23.74
CA ALA A 354 -19.31 -4.92 24.95
C ALA A 354 -18.05 -4.71 25.82
N ILE A 355 -17.25 -5.76 26.02
CA ILE A 355 -15.98 -5.71 26.76
C ILE A 355 -15.01 -4.73 26.12
N LEU A 356 -14.72 -4.88 24.83
CA LEU A 356 -13.76 -3.99 24.12
C LEU A 356 -14.21 -2.52 24.08
N ARG A 357 -15.53 -2.28 24.10
CA ARG A 357 -16.08 -0.92 24.24
C ARG A 357 -15.91 -0.37 25.66
N GLU A 358 -16.11 -1.18 26.68
CA GLU A 358 -15.90 -0.78 28.09
C GLU A 358 -14.41 -0.46 28.35
N GLU A 359 -13.53 -1.23 27.75
CA GLU A 359 -12.07 -1.00 27.77
C GLU A 359 -11.63 0.22 26.92
N GLY A 360 -12.54 0.78 26.14
CA GLY A 360 -12.26 1.92 25.26
C GLY A 360 -11.46 1.59 24.00
N ALA A 361 -11.25 0.31 23.68
CA ALA A 361 -10.48 -0.11 22.51
C ALA A 361 -11.24 0.06 21.19
N ILE A 362 -12.57 -0.08 21.23
CA ILE A 362 -13.45 0.10 20.08
C ILE A 362 -14.62 1.03 20.37
N SER A 363 -15.22 1.55 19.33
CA SER A 363 -16.49 2.29 19.36
C SER A 363 -17.46 1.75 18.30
N VAL A 364 -18.76 1.93 18.52
CA VAL A 364 -19.79 1.66 17.51
C VAL A 364 -20.49 2.98 17.24
N ASP A 365 -20.48 3.42 15.99
CA ASP A 365 -21.13 4.68 15.61
C ASP A 365 -22.64 4.56 15.44
N ALA A 366 -23.30 5.67 15.13
CA ALA A 366 -24.77 5.72 14.96
C ALA A 366 -25.28 4.84 13.81
N ASP A 367 -24.44 4.57 12.81
CA ASP A 367 -24.78 3.72 11.65
C ASP A 367 -24.48 2.24 11.93
N GLY A 368 -23.96 1.93 13.13
CA GLY A 368 -23.65 0.59 13.59
C GLY A 368 -22.28 0.08 13.10
N ARG A 369 -21.43 0.93 12.54
CA ARG A 369 -20.05 0.56 12.17
C ARG A 369 -19.18 0.44 13.42
N LEU A 370 -18.37 -0.61 13.43
CA LEU A 370 -17.39 -0.86 14.50
C LEU A 370 -16.05 -0.29 14.09
N ARG A 371 -15.49 0.58 14.94
CA ARG A 371 -14.23 1.28 14.72
C ARG A 371 -13.28 1.04 15.88
N VAL A 372 -12.01 0.91 15.59
CA VAL A 372 -10.96 0.96 16.59
C VAL A 372 -10.74 2.42 17.01
N THR A 373 -10.60 2.67 18.31
CA THR A 373 -10.37 4.02 18.83
C THR A 373 -8.89 4.40 18.72
N LYS A 374 -8.56 5.67 18.97
CA LYS A 374 -7.16 6.12 19.05
C LYS A 374 -6.35 5.28 20.08
N ASP A 375 -6.97 4.93 21.21
CA ASP A 375 -6.33 4.13 22.25
C ASP A 375 -6.30 2.63 21.93
N GLY A 376 -7.21 2.15 21.08
CA GLY A 376 -7.25 0.77 20.61
C GLY A 376 -6.24 0.47 19.48
N PHE A 377 -5.87 1.46 18.66
CA PHE A 377 -4.94 1.23 17.54
C PHE A 377 -3.59 0.63 17.95
N PRO A 378 -2.94 1.03 19.07
CA PRO A 378 -1.69 0.41 19.50
C PRO A 378 -1.80 -1.08 19.87
N VAL A 379 -3.02 -1.57 20.14
CA VAL A 379 -3.31 -2.97 20.45
C VAL A 379 -4.23 -3.61 19.41
N LEU A 380 -4.25 -3.09 18.19
CA LEU A 380 -5.15 -3.48 17.11
C LEU A 380 -5.17 -4.99 16.85
N ASP A 381 -3.99 -5.63 16.81
CA ASP A 381 -3.92 -7.07 16.53
C ASP A 381 -4.58 -7.91 17.62
N ALA A 382 -4.51 -7.48 18.89
CA ALA A 382 -5.22 -8.10 20.00
C ALA A 382 -6.75 -7.90 19.86
N VAL A 383 -7.20 -6.70 19.46
CA VAL A 383 -8.62 -6.41 19.20
C VAL A 383 -9.15 -7.28 18.06
N VAL A 384 -8.41 -7.43 16.98
CA VAL A 384 -8.78 -8.30 15.85
C VAL A 384 -8.89 -9.76 16.29
N ALA A 385 -7.88 -10.26 17.01
CA ALA A 385 -7.85 -11.65 17.49
C ALA A 385 -9.01 -11.95 18.46
N ASP A 386 -9.36 -11.00 19.32
CA ASP A 386 -10.49 -11.16 20.25
C ASP A 386 -11.83 -11.17 19.54
N LEU A 387 -12.03 -10.33 18.52
CA LEU A 387 -13.28 -10.30 17.73
C LEU A 387 -13.43 -11.50 16.78
N ALA A 388 -12.33 -12.10 16.30
CA ALA A 388 -12.34 -13.26 15.42
C ALA A 388 -12.65 -14.57 16.16
N ALA A 389 -12.35 -14.66 17.47
CA ALA A 389 -12.57 -15.84 18.30
C ALA A 389 -14.06 -16.00 18.64
#